data_b121307f80f2b707afce72edd9e82c40
#
_entry.id   b121307f80f2b707afce72edd9e82c40
#
_cell.length_a   1.000
_cell.length_b   1.000
_cell.length_c   1.000
_cell.angle_alpha   90.00
_cell.angle_beta   90.00
_cell.angle_gamma   90.00
#
_symmetry.space_group_name_H-M   'P 1'
#
loop_
_entity.id
_entity.type
_entity.pdbx_description
1 polymer ?
#
loop_
_entity_poly.entity_id
_entity_poly.type
_entity_poly.pdbx_seq_one_letter_code
_entity_poly.pdbx_strand_id
1 'polypeptide(L)'
;MRQQLELLAPARDAEIGIAAIDCGADAVYIAGPKFGARQAAGNDISQIRELCSHAHRYGARVFVALNTILYDDELEPAYSQMLQVQEAGADAIIIQDMAILRMASEGIGNIRKDFHITLHASTQCAIRTPEQSVFL
;
A
#
# COMPACT_ATOMS: atom_id res chain seq x y z
N MET A 1 16.66 -25.08 -1.66
CA MET A 1 15.95 -24.07 -2.49
C MET A 1 16.70 -22.75 -2.37
N ARG A 2 17.07 -22.09 -3.47
CA ARG A 2 17.59 -20.71 -3.40
C ARG A 2 16.43 -19.82 -2.99
N GLN A 3 16.60 -19.08 -1.89
CA GLN A 3 15.64 -18.05 -1.48
C GLN A 3 15.62 -16.98 -2.58
N GLN A 4 14.48 -16.78 -3.22
CA GLN A 4 14.34 -15.75 -4.24
C GLN A 4 14.31 -14.40 -3.52
N LEU A 5 15.27 -13.54 -3.79
CA LEU A 5 15.30 -12.18 -3.26
C LEU A 5 14.40 -11.30 -4.09
N GLU A 6 13.67 -10.40 -3.42
CA GLU A 6 12.86 -9.37 -4.07
C GLU A 6 13.58 -8.03 -4.05
N LEU A 7 13.79 -7.44 -5.21
CA LEU A 7 14.32 -6.08 -5.34
C LEU A 7 13.16 -5.08 -5.26
N LEU A 8 12.98 -4.47 -4.07
CA LEU A 8 11.95 -3.47 -3.81
C LEU A 8 12.52 -2.07 -3.97
N ALA A 9 11.97 -1.29 -4.92
CA ALA A 9 12.39 0.08 -5.19
C ALA A 9 11.37 1.11 -4.69
N PRO A 10 11.83 2.26 -4.14
CA PRO A 10 10.94 3.38 -3.84
C PRO A 10 10.57 4.16 -5.11
N ALA A 11 9.31 4.57 -5.23
CA ALA A 11 8.86 5.43 -6.30
C ALA A 11 8.23 6.71 -5.74
N ARG A 12 8.69 7.87 -6.18
CA ARG A 12 8.06 9.15 -5.85
C ARG A 12 6.73 9.29 -6.58
N ASP A 13 6.69 8.89 -7.85
CA ASP A 13 5.55 8.96 -8.75
C ASP A 13 5.52 7.73 -9.69
N ALA A 14 4.47 7.62 -10.50
CA ALA A 14 4.29 6.49 -11.40
C ALA A 14 5.40 6.40 -12.45
N GLU A 15 5.90 7.52 -12.96
CA GLU A 15 6.98 7.55 -13.96
C GLU A 15 8.26 6.91 -13.41
N ILE A 16 8.66 7.30 -12.19
CA ILE A 16 9.82 6.69 -11.50
C ILE A 16 9.57 5.21 -11.18
N GLY A 17 8.33 4.86 -10.81
CA GLY A 17 7.98 3.46 -10.57
C GLY A 17 8.11 2.59 -11.83
N ILE A 18 7.63 3.08 -12.96
CA ILE A 18 7.78 2.43 -14.27
C ILE A 18 9.26 2.26 -14.61
N ALA A 19 10.05 3.34 -14.49
CA ALA A 19 11.49 3.29 -14.77
C ALA A 19 12.21 2.27 -13.87
N ALA A 20 11.84 2.17 -12.58
CA ALA A 20 12.42 1.20 -11.67
C ALA A 20 12.14 -0.25 -12.11
N ILE A 21 10.89 -0.53 -12.55
CA ILE A 21 10.50 -1.84 -13.05
C ILE A 21 11.25 -2.16 -14.35
N ASP A 22 11.35 -1.21 -15.27
CA ASP A 22 12.07 -1.37 -16.54
C ASP A 22 13.58 -1.61 -16.30
N CYS A 23 14.11 -1.14 -15.17
CA CYS A 23 15.47 -1.40 -14.71
C CYS A 23 15.62 -2.71 -13.90
N GLY A 24 14.54 -3.48 -13.71
CA GLY A 24 14.59 -4.82 -13.11
C GLY A 24 14.16 -4.89 -11.64
N ALA A 25 13.41 -3.90 -11.13
CA ALA A 25 12.78 -4.04 -9.81
C ALA A 25 11.67 -5.10 -9.84
N ASP A 26 11.64 -5.97 -8.84
CA ASP A 26 10.61 -6.99 -8.65
C ASP A 26 9.35 -6.41 -8.00
N ALA A 27 9.51 -5.31 -7.29
CA ALA A 27 8.40 -4.58 -6.70
C ALA A 27 8.75 -3.09 -6.54
N VAL A 28 7.73 -2.25 -6.52
CA VAL A 28 7.87 -0.83 -6.19
C VAL A 28 6.89 -0.45 -5.09
N TYR A 29 7.27 0.53 -4.24
CA TYR A 29 6.33 1.14 -3.31
C TYR A 29 6.20 2.63 -3.58
N ILE A 30 4.96 3.13 -3.50
CA ILE A 30 4.56 4.49 -3.84
C ILE A 30 3.59 5.03 -2.79
N ALA A 31 3.61 6.34 -2.53
CA ALA A 31 2.62 6.95 -1.65
C ALA A 31 1.25 7.03 -2.34
N GLY A 32 0.17 6.77 -1.59
CA GLY A 32 -1.19 7.02 -2.05
C GLY A 32 -1.53 8.50 -2.17
N PRO A 33 -2.75 8.84 -2.64
CA PRO A 33 -3.21 10.23 -2.78
C PRO A 33 -3.18 11.01 -1.46
N LYS A 34 -3.52 10.32 -0.36
CA LYS A 34 -3.49 10.84 1.02
C LYS A 34 -2.94 9.76 1.94
N PHE A 35 -2.75 10.11 3.21
CA PHE A 35 -2.37 9.18 4.28
C PHE A 35 -1.02 8.46 4.09
N GLY A 36 -0.17 8.95 3.20
CA GLY A 36 1.21 8.51 3.08
C GLY A 36 2.14 9.43 3.86
N ALA A 37 3.12 8.89 4.58
CA ALA A 37 4.07 9.69 5.39
C ALA A 37 4.90 10.70 4.57
N ARG A 38 4.92 10.58 3.26
CA ARG A 38 5.58 11.51 2.32
C ARG A 38 4.57 12.20 1.42
N GLN A 39 3.65 12.96 2.00
CA GLN A 39 2.54 13.63 1.30
C GLN A 39 2.94 14.57 0.14
N ALA A 40 4.18 15.00 0.06
CA ALA A 40 4.67 15.91 -1.01
C ALA A 40 4.58 15.32 -2.43
N ALA A 41 4.26 14.05 -2.57
CA ALA A 41 4.14 13.33 -3.83
C ALA A 41 2.79 12.60 -3.96
N GLY A 42 1.69 13.19 -3.48
CA GLY A 42 0.38 12.54 -3.56
C GLY A 42 0.04 12.10 -4.97
N ASN A 43 0.17 10.79 -5.24
CA ASN A 43 -0.15 10.22 -6.52
C ASN A 43 -1.66 9.97 -6.58
N ASP A 44 -2.32 10.35 -7.65
CA ASP A 44 -3.72 10.03 -7.81
C ASP A 44 -3.94 8.55 -8.15
N ILE A 45 -5.18 8.09 -8.02
CA ILE A 45 -5.54 6.68 -8.27
C ILE A 45 -5.32 6.28 -9.72
N SER A 46 -5.42 7.21 -10.68
CA SER A 46 -5.17 6.91 -12.11
C SER A 46 -3.69 6.59 -12.36
N GLN A 47 -2.79 7.32 -11.73
CA GLN A 47 -1.34 7.09 -11.79
C GLN A 47 -0.97 5.74 -11.14
N ILE A 48 -1.58 5.41 -10.00
CA ILE A 48 -1.39 4.10 -9.35
C ILE A 48 -1.87 2.98 -10.26
N ARG A 49 -3.04 3.13 -10.90
CA ARG A 49 -3.57 2.14 -11.85
C ARG A 49 -2.67 1.97 -13.06
N GLU A 50 -2.14 3.04 -13.62
CA GLU A 50 -1.17 2.98 -14.72
C GLU A 50 0.08 2.20 -14.31
N LEU A 51 0.65 2.51 -13.15
CA LEU A 51 1.81 1.81 -12.62
C LEU A 51 1.52 0.32 -12.38
N CYS A 52 0.38 -0.04 -11.78
CA CYS A 52 -0.02 -1.44 -11.60
C CYS A 52 -0.15 -2.17 -12.94
N SER A 53 -0.79 -1.54 -13.93
CA SER A 53 -0.94 -2.12 -15.26
C SER A 53 0.40 -2.37 -15.95
N HIS A 54 1.37 -1.47 -15.75
CA HIS A 54 2.73 -1.66 -16.26
C HIS A 54 3.45 -2.77 -15.51
N ALA A 55 3.46 -2.71 -14.18
CA ALA A 55 4.14 -3.67 -13.30
C ALA A 55 3.72 -5.12 -13.59
N HIS A 56 2.43 -5.37 -13.66
CA HIS A 56 1.88 -6.71 -13.85
C HIS A 56 2.24 -7.33 -15.20
N ARG A 57 2.50 -6.53 -16.25
CA ARG A 57 3.01 -7.05 -17.53
C ARG A 57 4.40 -7.67 -17.42
N TYR A 58 5.18 -7.22 -16.45
CA TYR A 58 6.53 -7.71 -16.18
C TYR A 58 6.60 -8.64 -14.97
N GLY A 59 5.46 -8.97 -14.36
CA GLY A 59 5.39 -9.80 -13.15
C GLY A 59 5.90 -9.08 -11.89
N ALA A 60 6.06 -7.76 -11.94
CA ALA A 60 6.42 -6.94 -10.79
C ALA A 60 5.18 -6.55 -9.98
N ARG A 61 5.37 -6.14 -8.71
CA ARG A 61 4.31 -5.80 -7.76
C ARG A 61 4.33 -4.32 -7.40
N VAL A 62 3.16 -3.79 -7.01
CA VAL A 62 3.00 -2.40 -6.55
C VAL A 62 2.42 -2.37 -5.15
N PHE A 63 3.13 -1.73 -4.21
CA PHE A 63 2.71 -1.55 -2.83
C PHE A 63 2.40 -0.07 -2.61
N VAL A 64 1.23 0.23 -2.06
CA VAL A 64 0.80 1.62 -1.82
C VAL A 64 0.87 1.94 -0.33
N ALA A 65 1.57 3.00 0.03
CA ALA A 65 1.73 3.42 1.41
C ALA A 65 0.56 4.29 1.88
N LEU A 66 -0.15 3.80 2.90
CA LEU A 66 -1.12 4.52 3.73
C LEU A 66 -0.64 4.42 5.18
N ASN A 67 0.49 5.01 5.48
CA ASN A 67 1.25 4.76 6.71
C ASN A 67 1.38 6.01 7.59
N THR A 68 0.31 6.79 7.70
CA THR A 68 0.13 7.83 8.72
C THR A 68 -0.82 7.37 9.81
N ILE A 69 -0.77 8.02 10.97
CA ILE A 69 -1.79 7.89 12.00
C ILE A 69 -3.02 8.67 11.57
N LEU A 70 -4.20 8.11 11.78
CA LEU A 70 -5.48 8.67 11.38
C LEU A 70 -6.20 9.34 12.54
N TYR A 71 -6.86 10.44 12.28
CA TYR A 71 -7.85 11.03 13.17
C TYR A 71 -9.25 10.46 12.89
N ASP A 72 -10.17 10.62 13.84
CA ASP A 72 -11.51 10.01 13.76
C ASP A 72 -12.28 10.43 12.50
N ASP A 73 -12.14 11.68 12.05
CA ASP A 73 -12.75 12.22 10.85
C ASP A 73 -12.08 11.76 9.53
N GLU A 74 -10.92 11.12 9.64
CA GLU A 74 -10.18 10.57 8.49
C GLU A 74 -10.48 9.09 8.23
N LEU A 75 -11.16 8.39 9.12
CA LEU A 75 -11.38 6.95 9.00
C LEU A 75 -12.17 6.56 7.74
N GLU A 76 -13.31 7.22 7.47
CA GLU A 76 -14.10 6.95 6.27
C GLU A 76 -13.36 7.32 4.97
N PRO A 77 -12.70 8.50 4.85
CA PRO A 77 -11.84 8.81 3.72
C PRO A 77 -10.71 7.81 3.51
N ALA A 78 -10.04 7.35 4.58
CA ALA A 78 -8.98 6.36 4.50
C ALA A 78 -9.51 5.02 3.99
N TYR A 79 -10.64 4.55 4.51
CA TYR A 79 -11.26 3.32 4.03
C TYR A 79 -11.68 3.40 2.55
N SER A 80 -12.25 4.54 2.13
CA SER A 80 -12.56 4.78 0.73
C SER A 80 -11.30 4.70 -0.15
N GLN A 81 -10.19 5.28 0.31
CA GLN A 81 -8.93 5.21 -0.41
C GLN A 81 -8.35 3.78 -0.46
N MET A 82 -8.47 3.00 0.62
CA MET A 82 -8.07 1.57 0.61
C MET A 82 -8.79 0.79 -0.50
N LEU A 83 -10.09 0.99 -0.64
CA LEU A 83 -10.87 0.35 -1.70
C LEU A 83 -10.46 0.83 -3.10
N GLN A 84 -10.23 2.13 -3.28
CA GLN A 84 -9.77 2.67 -4.56
C GLN A 84 -8.39 2.13 -4.96
N VAL A 85 -7.47 1.98 -4.00
CA VAL A 85 -6.15 1.38 -4.20
C VAL A 85 -6.27 -0.08 -4.61
N GLN A 86 -7.15 -0.84 -3.96
CA GLN A 86 -7.46 -2.22 -4.35
C GLN A 86 -8.03 -2.29 -5.78
N GLU A 87 -9.00 -1.44 -6.10
CA GLU A 87 -9.60 -1.36 -7.45
C GLU A 87 -8.61 -0.89 -8.52
N ALA A 88 -7.58 -0.14 -8.15
CA ALA A 88 -6.50 0.26 -9.04
C ALA A 88 -5.55 -0.90 -9.37
N GLY A 89 -5.62 -2.01 -8.63
CA GLY A 89 -4.85 -3.22 -8.86
C GLY A 89 -3.55 -3.31 -8.06
N ALA A 90 -3.40 -2.52 -6.99
CA ALA A 90 -2.24 -2.65 -6.11
C ALA A 90 -2.18 -4.04 -5.45
N ASP A 91 -0.97 -4.54 -5.19
CA ASP A 91 -0.74 -5.87 -4.63
C ASP A 91 -0.73 -5.87 -3.10
N ALA A 92 -0.38 -4.75 -2.48
CA ALA A 92 -0.44 -4.57 -1.04
C ALA A 92 -0.60 -3.11 -0.64
N ILE A 93 -1.08 -2.89 0.59
CA ILE A 93 -1.08 -1.59 1.25
C ILE A 93 -0.13 -1.66 2.44
N ILE A 94 0.80 -0.70 2.54
CA ILE A 94 1.73 -0.56 3.67
C ILE A 94 1.05 0.35 4.71
N ILE A 95 0.78 -0.19 5.89
CA ILE A 95 0.00 0.47 6.93
C ILE A 95 0.82 0.77 8.18
N GLN A 96 0.38 1.75 8.95
CA GLN A 96 0.87 2.03 10.31
C GLN A 96 -0.26 1.98 11.34
N ASP A 97 -1.41 2.57 11.05
CA ASP A 97 -2.52 2.72 11.98
C ASP A 97 -3.32 1.41 12.11
N MET A 98 -3.59 1.01 13.35
CA MET A 98 -4.38 -0.18 13.65
C MET A 98 -5.85 -0.05 13.24
N ALA A 99 -6.37 1.18 13.07
CA ALA A 99 -7.69 1.40 12.53
C ALA A 99 -7.79 0.86 11.09
N ILE A 100 -6.74 0.99 10.27
CA ILE A 100 -6.70 0.40 8.91
C ILE A 100 -6.81 -1.12 8.98
N LEU A 101 -6.05 -1.77 9.87
CA LEU A 101 -6.12 -3.22 10.06
C LEU A 101 -7.53 -3.67 10.45
N ARG A 102 -8.16 -2.95 11.37
CA ARG A 102 -9.54 -3.23 11.80
C ARG A 102 -10.54 -3.00 10.68
N MET A 103 -10.46 -1.88 9.96
CA MET A 103 -11.35 -1.57 8.84
C MET A 103 -11.22 -2.58 7.69
N ALA A 104 -10.04 -3.11 7.46
CA ALA A 104 -9.81 -4.15 6.47
C ALA A 104 -10.57 -5.44 6.79
N SER A 105 -10.68 -5.81 8.09
CA SER A 105 -11.34 -7.02 8.53
C SER A 105 -12.85 -6.85 8.77
N GLU A 106 -13.27 -5.71 9.30
CA GLU A 106 -14.64 -5.47 9.77
C GLU A 106 -15.45 -4.53 8.87
N GLY A 107 -14.76 -3.72 8.02
CA GLY A 107 -15.38 -2.60 7.32
C GLY A 107 -15.53 -1.37 8.22
N ILE A 108 -16.27 -0.38 7.77
CA ILE A 108 -16.60 0.82 8.54
C ILE A 108 -18.10 1.10 8.47
N GLY A 109 -18.75 1.34 9.60
CA GLY A 109 -20.19 1.58 9.70
C GLY A 109 -20.99 0.43 9.07
N ASN A 110 -21.88 0.75 8.14
CA ASN A 110 -22.68 -0.23 7.39
C ASN A 110 -22.02 -0.65 6.05
N ILE A 111 -20.81 -0.17 5.77
CA ILE A 111 -20.11 -0.42 4.51
C ILE A 111 -19.20 -1.62 4.70
N ARG A 112 -19.71 -2.82 4.46
CA ARG A 112 -18.88 -4.01 4.23
C ARG A 112 -18.64 -4.13 2.74
N LYS A 113 -17.46 -3.76 2.29
CA LYS A 113 -16.97 -4.12 0.96
C LYS A 113 -15.94 -5.23 1.10
N ASP A 114 -15.84 -6.02 0.05
CA ASP A 114 -14.90 -7.15 -0.03
C ASP A 114 -13.46 -6.60 -0.14
N PHE A 115 -12.83 -6.42 1.02
CA PHE A 115 -11.44 -6.01 1.10
C PHE A 115 -10.57 -7.27 1.21
N HIS A 116 -9.68 -7.48 0.23
CA HIS A 116 -8.87 -8.71 0.12
C HIS A 116 -7.40 -8.46 -0.23
N ILE A 117 -7.00 -7.20 -0.43
CA ILE A 117 -5.61 -6.86 -0.69
C ILE A 117 -4.74 -7.12 0.54
N THR A 118 -3.49 -7.54 0.33
CA THR A 118 -2.54 -7.80 1.41
C THR A 118 -2.18 -6.52 2.16
N LEU A 119 -2.06 -6.62 3.49
CA LEU A 119 -1.53 -5.54 4.33
C LEU A 119 -0.10 -5.85 4.75
N HIS A 120 0.78 -4.88 4.58
CA HIS A 120 2.16 -4.93 5.06
C HIS A 120 2.33 -3.93 6.21
N ALA A 121 2.93 -4.37 7.32
CA ALA A 121 3.28 -3.47 8.41
C ALA A 121 4.42 -2.54 8.01
N SER A 122 4.20 -1.22 8.14
CA SER A 122 5.24 -0.22 7.96
C SER A 122 6.32 -0.35 9.05
N THR A 123 7.54 0.08 8.74
CA THR A 123 8.59 0.26 9.77
C THR A 123 8.16 1.21 10.88
N GLN A 124 7.21 2.11 10.61
CA GLN A 124 6.61 3.03 11.59
C GLN A 124 5.73 2.32 12.63
N CYS A 125 5.32 1.05 12.41
CA CYS A 125 4.67 0.24 13.44
C CYS A 125 5.64 -0.13 14.58
N ALA A 126 6.95 0.11 14.42
CA ALA A 126 8.00 -0.13 15.41
C ALA A 126 7.95 -1.54 16.03
N ILE A 127 7.72 -2.56 15.21
CA ILE A 127 7.69 -3.96 15.64
C ILE A 127 9.08 -4.34 16.17
N ARG A 128 9.16 -4.71 17.43
CA ARG A 128 10.44 -5.01 18.12
C ARG A 128 10.43 -6.35 18.85
N THR A 129 9.28 -7.01 18.93
CA THR A 129 9.14 -8.30 19.63
C THR A 129 8.41 -9.32 18.75
N PRO A 130 8.66 -10.63 18.96
CA PRO A 130 7.93 -11.68 18.27
C PRO A 130 6.41 -11.59 18.47
N GLU A 131 5.95 -11.21 19.67
CA GLU A 131 4.53 -11.09 20.00
C GLU A 131 3.86 -9.99 19.17
N GLN A 132 4.53 -8.85 18.96
CA GLN A 132 4.04 -7.80 18.06
C GLN A 132 3.93 -8.29 16.63
N SER A 133 4.91 -9.08 16.17
CA SER A 133 4.89 -9.64 14.81
C SER A 133 3.78 -10.68 14.61
N VAL A 134 3.41 -11.41 15.66
CA VAL A 134 2.30 -12.39 15.61
C VAL A 134 0.94 -11.70 15.67
N PHE A 135 0.86 -10.52 16.33
CA PHE A 135 -0.38 -9.75 16.41
C PHE A 135 -0.74 -9.10 15.06
N LEU A 136 0.25 -8.65 14.30
CA LEU A 136 0.09 -8.01 12.98
C LEU A 136 0.08 -9.01 11.84
#